data_4be3bba6b0892831b6570de11ca4f9a9
#
_entry.id   4be3bba6b0892831b6570de11ca4f9a9
#
_cell.length_a   1.000
_cell.length_b   1.000
_cell.length_c   1.000
_cell.angle_alpha   90.00
_cell.angle_beta   90.00
_cell.angle_gamma   90.00
#
_symmetry.space_group_name_H-M   'P 1'
#
loop_
_entity.id
_entity.type
_entity.pdbx_description
1 polymer ?
#
loop_
_entity_poly.entity_id
_entity_poly.type
_entity_poly.pdbx_seq_one_letter_code
_entity_poly.pdbx_strand_id
1 'polypeptide(L)'
;MVVWEPPSRDYDFLFNEVFDAIGSIEGLGYDDFDADFLSMLIDGWGTHTKEVWLPINELGDKEGLSFKDGIITMPKEFKEAYRQGIEEGWMATSCKPE
;
A
#
# COMPACT_ATOMS: atom_id res chain seq x y z
N MET A 1 19.45 4.47 -9.13
CA MET A 1 18.23 4.90 -8.38
C MET A 1 17.01 4.62 -9.22
N VAL A 2 16.06 3.89 -8.67
CA VAL A 2 14.78 3.62 -9.33
C VAL A 2 13.86 4.83 -9.14
N VAL A 3 13.31 5.34 -10.25
CA VAL A 3 12.29 6.42 -10.21
C VAL A 3 10.94 5.80 -10.50
N TRP A 4 10.01 5.97 -9.58
CA TRP A 4 8.64 5.48 -9.72
C TRP A 4 7.67 6.51 -9.15
N GLU A 5 6.58 6.73 -9.85
CA GLU A 5 5.47 7.58 -9.40
C GLU A 5 4.19 6.75 -9.30
N PRO A 6 3.39 6.95 -8.26
CA PRO A 6 2.11 6.26 -8.15
C PRO A 6 1.20 6.60 -9.33
N PRO A 7 0.59 5.61 -10.01
CA PRO A 7 -0.34 5.87 -11.12
C PRO A 7 -1.73 6.29 -10.60
N SER A 8 -1.78 7.33 -9.77
CA SER A 8 -2.98 7.79 -9.08
C SER A 8 -4.11 8.16 -10.05
N ARG A 9 -3.78 8.76 -11.18
CA ARG A 9 -4.75 9.12 -12.23
C ARG A 9 -5.41 7.90 -12.85
N ASP A 10 -4.65 6.84 -13.09
CA ASP A 10 -5.17 5.60 -13.66
C ASP A 10 -6.12 4.91 -12.68
N TYR A 11 -5.78 4.88 -11.39
CA TYR A 11 -6.67 4.37 -10.34
C TYR A 11 -7.93 5.19 -10.21
N ASP A 12 -7.81 6.52 -10.22
CA ASP A 12 -8.96 7.43 -10.15
C ASP A 12 -9.92 7.20 -11.31
N PHE A 13 -9.40 7.09 -12.53
CA PHE A 13 -10.17 6.76 -13.72
C PHE A 13 -10.87 5.41 -13.61
N LEU A 14 -10.16 4.37 -13.23
CA LEU A 14 -10.70 3.02 -13.12
C LEU A 14 -11.81 2.93 -12.04
N PHE A 15 -11.57 3.50 -10.87
CA PHE A 15 -12.52 3.40 -9.78
C PHE A 15 -13.75 4.28 -9.95
N ASN A 16 -13.60 5.47 -10.49
CA ASN A 16 -14.72 6.39 -10.62
C ASN A 16 -15.47 6.30 -11.96
N GLU A 17 -14.76 6.05 -13.06
CA GLU A 17 -15.36 6.09 -14.40
C GLU A 17 -15.63 4.71 -15.01
N VAL A 18 -14.86 3.68 -14.67
CA VAL A 18 -15.00 2.34 -15.23
C VAL A 18 -15.81 1.42 -14.33
N PHE A 19 -15.43 1.30 -13.05
CA PHE A 19 -15.99 0.30 -12.14
C PHE A 19 -17.07 0.82 -11.21
N ASP A 20 -17.28 2.11 -11.11
CA ASP A 20 -18.19 2.69 -10.10
C ASP A 20 -17.93 2.10 -8.70
N ALA A 21 -16.70 2.27 -8.21
CA ALA A 21 -16.29 1.65 -6.95
C ALA A 21 -17.15 2.11 -5.77
N ILE A 22 -17.56 3.35 -5.73
CA ILE A 22 -18.39 3.89 -4.64
C ILE A 22 -19.77 3.22 -4.64
N GLY A 23 -20.42 3.11 -5.79
CA GLY A 23 -21.72 2.40 -5.89
C GLY A 23 -21.61 0.93 -5.49
N SER A 24 -20.51 0.28 -5.86
CA SER A 24 -20.24 -1.11 -5.46
C SER A 24 -20.05 -1.27 -3.96
N ILE A 25 -19.32 -0.35 -3.33
CA ILE A 25 -19.04 -0.35 -1.88
C ILE A 25 -20.32 -0.08 -1.10
N GLU A 26 -21.13 0.90 -1.52
CA GLU A 26 -22.45 1.17 -0.95
C GLU A 26 -23.38 -0.04 -1.06
N GLY A 27 -23.36 -0.72 -2.19
CA GLY A 27 -24.14 -1.95 -2.40
C GLY A 27 -23.75 -3.09 -1.45
N LEU A 28 -22.54 -3.05 -0.87
CA LEU A 28 -22.07 -3.98 0.16
C LEU A 28 -22.41 -3.52 1.58
N GLY A 29 -23.07 -2.37 1.75
CA GLY A 29 -23.50 -1.85 3.04
C GLY A 29 -22.50 -0.93 3.76
N TYR A 30 -21.52 -0.38 3.04
CA TYR A 30 -20.54 0.56 3.60
C TYR A 30 -20.88 1.99 3.16
N ASP A 31 -21.64 2.70 3.97
CA ASP A 31 -22.22 4.01 3.62
C ASP A 31 -21.25 5.18 3.88
N ASP A 32 -20.20 4.97 4.66
CA ASP A 32 -19.25 6.02 5.06
C ASP A 32 -18.09 6.23 4.07
N PHE A 33 -18.15 5.60 2.91
CA PHE A 33 -17.08 5.59 1.92
C PHE A 33 -17.47 6.39 0.69
N ASP A 34 -16.88 7.57 0.52
CA ASP A 34 -17.12 8.45 -0.63
C ASP A 34 -15.91 8.58 -1.57
N ALA A 35 -16.09 9.27 -2.67
CA ALA A 35 -15.05 9.46 -3.70
C ALA A 35 -13.83 10.23 -3.16
N ASP A 36 -14.04 11.21 -2.26
CA ASP A 36 -12.94 11.98 -1.68
C ASP A 36 -12.10 11.10 -0.74
N PHE A 37 -12.75 10.25 0.04
CA PHE A 37 -12.07 9.29 0.90
C PHE A 37 -11.27 8.27 0.08
N LEU A 38 -11.84 7.75 -1.01
CA LEU A 38 -11.14 6.84 -1.92
C LEU A 38 -9.90 7.50 -2.53
N SER A 39 -10.03 8.74 -3.00
CA SER A 39 -8.91 9.53 -3.56
C SER A 39 -7.80 9.72 -2.51
N MET A 40 -8.16 10.04 -1.29
CA MET A 40 -7.22 10.19 -0.17
C MET A 40 -6.48 8.87 0.13
N LEU A 41 -7.17 7.74 0.09
CA LEU A 41 -6.55 6.43 0.28
C LEU A 41 -5.56 6.10 -0.84
N ILE A 42 -5.92 6.35 -2.09
CA ILE A 42 -5.05 6.11 -3.24
C ILE A 42 -3.77 6.94 -3.14
N ASP A 43 -3.91 8.23 -2.84
CA ASP A 43 -2.78 9.14 -2.70
C ASP A 43 -1.90 8.77 -1.49
N GLY A 44 -2.51 8.41 -0.37
CA GLY A 44 -1.82 7.97 0.83
C GLY A 44 -1.03 6.67 0.60
N TRP A 45 -1.64 5.68 -0.03
CA TRP A 45 -0.95 4.44 -0.42
C TRP A 45 0.21 4.71 -1.38
N GLY A 46 -0.01 5.57 -2.37
CA GLY A 46 1.02 5.95 -3.32
C GLY A 46 2.22 6.59 -2.63
N THR A 47 1.96 7.55 -1.74
CA THR A 47 3.00 8.22 -0.95
C THR A 47 3.75 7.24 -0.06
N HIS A 48 3.05 6.40 0.68
CA HIS A 48 3.64 5.38 1.54
C HIS A 48 4.53 4.41 0.73
N THR A 49 4.05 3.95 -0.42
CA THR A 49 4.83 3.07 -1.30
C THR A 49 6.09 3.75 -1.81
N LYS A 50 5.98 5.00 -2.24
CA LYS A 50 7.10 5.76 -2.78
C LYS A 50 8.16 6.09 -1.71
N GLU A 51 7.72 6.48 -0.52
CA GLU A 51 8.63 6.95 0.54
C GLU A 51 9.19 5.81 1.39
N VAL A 52 8.42 4.73 1.59
CA VAL A 52 8.80 3.64 2.49
C VAL A 52 9.25 2.40 1.73
N TRP A 53 8.44 1.90 0.80
CA TRP A 53 8.73 0.63 0.13
C TRP A 53 9.72 0.73 -1.03
N LEU A 54 9.67 1.80 -1.80
CA LEU A 54 10.58 1.95 -2.94
C LEU A 54 12.06 1.96 -2.54
N PRO A 55 12.49 2.70 -1.50
CA PRO A 55 13.88 2.68 -1.06
C PRO A 55 14.36 1.31 -0.59
N ILE A 56 13.52 0.57 0.13
CA ILE A 56 13.91 -0.77 0.63
C ILE A 56 13.86 -1.84 -0.45
N ASN A 57 13.11 -1.65 -1.52
CA ASN A 57 13.13 -2.55 -2.66
C ASN A 57 14.53 -2.61 -3.29
N GLU A 58 15.16 -1.48 -3.51
CA GLU A 58 16.54 -1.40 -4.02
C GLU A 58 17.55 -2.00 -3.02
N LEU A 59 17.38 -1.69 -1.73
CA LEU A 59 18.21 -2.25 -0.67
C LEU A 59 18.12 -3.77 -0.62
N GLY A 60 16.89 -4.31 -0.71
CA GLY A 60 16.66 -5.75 -0.70
C GLY A 60 17.26 -6.48 -1.90
N ASP A 61 17.24 -5.85 -3.08
CA ASP A 61 17.87 -6.38 -4.28
C ASP A 61 19.39 -6.45 -4.13
N LYS A 62 20.00 -5.45 -3.53
CA LYS A 62 21.46 -5.38 -3.33
C LYS A 62 21.94 -6.30 -2.21
N GLU A 63 21.29 -6.29 -1.05
CA GLU A 63 21.74 -7.04 0.12
C GLU A 63 21.22 -8.47 0.13
N GLY A 64 20.00 -8.69 -0.38
CA GLY A 64 19.36 -10.00 -0.40
C GLY A 64 19.03 -10.53 0.99
N LEU A 65 18.74 -11.82 1.02
CA LEU A 65 18.49 -12.57 2.24
C LEU A 65 19.73 -13.36 2.64
N SER A 66 19.96 -13.53 3.92
CA SER A 66 20.96 -14.46 4.43
C SER A 66 20.30 -15.67 5.08
N PHE A 67 20.90 -16.85 4.87
CA PHE A 67 20.48 -18.09 5.50
C PHE A 67 21.67 -18.66 6.29
N LYS A 68 21.49 -18.81 7.59
CA LYS A 68 22.51 -19.36 8.47
C LYS A 68 21.86 -20.14 9.62
N ASP A 69 22.36 -21.34 9.87
CA ASP A 69 21.90 -22.22 10.97
C ASP A 69 20.37 -22.44 10.97
N GLY A 70 19.78 -22.60 9.79
CA GLY A 70 18.34 -22.79 9.63
C GLY A 70 17.50 -21.52 9.75
N ILE A 71 18.13 -20.34 9.89
CA ILE A 71 17.46 -19.06 10.08
C ILE A 71 17.67 -18.20 8.85
N ILE A 72 16.56 -17.64 8.33
CA ILE A 72 16.57 -16.65 7.27
C ILE A 72 16.53 -15.26 7.90
N THR A 73 17.46 -14.41 7.49
CA THR A 73 17.53 -13.02 7.94
C THR A 73 17.41 -12.08 6.74
N MET A 74 16.61 -11.04 6.89
CA MET A 74 16.47 -9.96 5.91
C MET A 74 17.01 -8.65 6.47
N PRO A 75 17.28 -7.64 5.63
CA PRO A 75 17.65 -6.32 6.12
C PRO A 75 16.63 -5.79 7.14
N LYS A 76 17.11 -5.15 8.19
CA LYS A 76 16.26 -4.64 9.29
C LYS A 76 15.21 -3.63 8.82
N GLU A 77 15.51 -2.91 7.76
CA GLU A 77 14.65 -1.90 7.15
C GLU A 77 13.31 -2.47 6.68
N PHE A 78 13.27 -3.74 6.23
CA PHE A 78 12.03 -4.42 5.88
C PHE A 78 11.12 -4.59 7.09
N LYS A 79 11.69 -4.95 8.23
CA LYS A 79 10.92 -5.11 9.48
C LYS A 79 10.35 -3.78 9.96
N GLU A 80 11.13 -2.71 9.83
CA GLU A 80 10.69 -1.36 10.19
C GLU A 80 9.58 -0.86 9.26
N ALA A 81 9.71 -1.05 7.95
CA ALA A 81 8.70 -0.69 6.97
C ALA A 81 7.39 -1.46 7.18
N TYR A 82 7.47 -2.74 7.46
CA TYR A 82 6.30 -3.58 7.75
C TYR A 82 5.58 -3.10 9.02
N ARG A 83 6.32 -2.83 10.09
CA ARG A 83 5.77 -2.30 11.35
C ARG A 83 5.07 -0.95 11.13
N GLN A 84 5.71 -0.05 10.39
CA GLN A 84 5.10 1.24 10.02
C GLN A 84 3.80 1.05 9.24
N GLY A 85 3.76 0.14 8.27
CA GLY A 85 2.55 -0.18 7.51
C GLY A 85 1.40 -0.69 8.39
N ILE A 86 1.71 -1.46 9.44
CA ILE A 86 0.72 -1.91 10.43
C ILE A 86 0.23 -0.73 11.28
N GLU A 87 1.15 0.06 11.84
CA GLU A 87 0.82 1.19 12.71
C GLU A 87 -0.01 2.26 12.01
N GLU A 88 0.24 2.50 10.74
CA GLU A 88 -0.51 3.46 9.92
C GLU A 88 -1.82 2.87 9.33
N GLY A 89 -2.09 1.59 9.55
CA GLY A 89 -3.32 0.93 9.13
C GLY A 89 -3.35 0.45 7.67
N TRP A 90 -2.26 0.62 6.92
CA TRP A 90 -2.23 0.24 5.50
C TRP A 90 -2.45 -1.25 5.26
N MET A 91 -1.96 -2.11 6.15
CA MET A 91 -2.12 -3.56 6.03
C MET A 91 -3.53 -4.05 6.30
N ALA A 92 -4.39 -3.21 6.87
CA ALA A 92 -5.76 -3.54 7.24
C ALA A 92 -6.82 -2.95 6.28
N THR A 93 -6.42 -2.32 5.17
CA THR A 93 -7.34 -1.65 4.24
C THR A 93 -8.38 -2.59 3.61
N SER A 94 -8.11 -3.89 3.55
CA SER A 94 -9.04 -4.90 3.04
C SER A 94 -9.83 -5.62 4.15
N CYS A 95 -9.61 -5.27 5.42
CA CYS A 95 -10.29 -5.88 6.54
C CYS A 95 -11.64 -5.21 6.79
N LYS A 96 -12.56 -5.95 7.43
CA LYS A 96 -13.84 -5.38 7.86
C LYS A 96 -13.60 -4.32 8.93
N PRO A 97 -14.38 -3.23 8.94
CA PRO A 97 -14.41 -2.30 10.06
C PRO A 97 -14.83 -3.04 11.34
N GLU A 98 -14.17 -2.75 12.45
CA GLU A 98 -14.58 -3.25 13.77
C GLU A 98 -15.67 -2.37 14.39
#